data_ae68f2dab41db9d416836c8f1be5a3dd
#
_entry.id   ae68f2dab41db9d416836c8f1be5a3dd
#
_cell.length_a   1.000
_cell.length_b   1.000
_cell.length_c   1.000
_cell.angle_alpha   90.00
_cell.angle_beta   90.00
_cell.angle_gamma   90.00
#
_symmetry.space_group_name_H-M   'P 1'
#
loop_
_entity.id
_entity.type
_entity.pdbx_description
1 polymer ?
#
loop_
_entity_poly.entity_id
_entity_poly.type
_entity_poly.pdbx_seq_one_letter_code
_entity_poly.pdbx_strand_id
1 'polypeptide(L)'
;YLHGGGYIGTSPMMYSAFAASMVKGTGCEIFLADYRLAPEHPHPAQLEDSLAVLSWLRERGAEIGMDPEHIIGGGDSAGGQMTAALSLYLRDRGMKPLDAMVLIYPVLGADLNTPSYIRNAEAPCLTRAEMIFFLDSFMGGQGTVNWIDPLAAPLLEDDLSSLPPAYITAAAHDPLYDDGVLFHERLVAAGGRSELRREPALAHSYMRARHVSEPAMAGFQAIVQAIKNFK
;
A
#
# COMPACT_ATOMS: atom_id res chain seq x y z
N TYR A 1 -2.54 -2.10 -9.29
CA TYR A 1 -2.66 -2.53 -7.90
C TYR A 1 -1.48 -3.43 -7.52
N LEU A 2 -0.85 -3.12 -6.41
CA LEU A 2 0.26 -3.84 -5.82
C LEU A 2 -0.27 -4.66 -4.63
N HIS A 3 -0.20 -5.99 -4.72
CA HIS A 3 -0.77 -6.86 -3.70
C HIS A 3 0.07 -6.88 -2.41
N GLY A 4 -0.58 -7.18 -1.28
CA GLY A 4 0.09 -7.46 -0.01
C GLY A 4 0.71 -8.86 0.02
N GLY A 5 1.29 -9.22 1.17
CA GLY A 5 1.91 -10.54 1.38
C GLY A 5 3.30 -10.46 2.00
N GLY A 6 3.61 -9.38 2.73
CA GLY A 6 4.88 -9.22 3.45
C GLY A 6 6.10 -9.22 2.54
N TYR A 7 5.94 -8.83 1.26
CA TYR A 7 6.97 -8.83 0.22
C TYR A 7 7.46 -10.21 -0.23
N ILE A 8 7.11 -11.29 0.48
CA ILE A 8 7.64 -12.65 0.27
C ILE A 8 6.60 -13.65 -0.26
N GLY A 9 5.34 -13.23 -0.33
CA GLY A 9 4.26 -14.15 -0.68
C GLY A 9 3.14 -13.51 -1.46
N THR A 10 2.18 -14.35 -1.82
CA THR A 10 1.01 -14.04 -2.66
C THR A 10 1.34 -13.82 -4.15
N SER A 11 0.32 -13.57 -4.94
CA SER A 11 0.44 -13.35 -6.38
C SER A 11 -0.81 -12.67 -6.92
N PRO A 12 -0.78 -12.09 -8.12
CA PRO A 12 -1.97 -11.55 -8.79
C PRO A 12 -3.13 -12.54 -8.88
N MET A 13 -2.84 -13.83 -9.08
CA MET A 13 -3.87 -14.87 -9.13
C MET A 13 -4.67 -14.96 -7.83
N MET A 14 -4.02 -14.87 -6.68
CA MET A 14 -4.67 -14.89 -5.37
C MET A 14 -5.54 -13.65 -5.11
N TYR A 15 -5.25 -12.55 -5.81
CA TYR A 15 -6.01 -11.29 -5.72
C TYR A 15 -7.10 -11.15 -6.78
N SER A 16 -7.28 -12.11 -7.69
CA SER A 16 -8.25 -12.04 -8.78
C SER A 16 -9.69 -11.81 -8.31
N ALA A 17 -10.13 -12.48 -7.25
CA ALA A 17 -11.47 -12.29 -6.67
C ALA A 17 -11.64 -10.91 -6.02
N PHE A 18 -10.57 -10.37 -5.42
CA PHE A 18 -10.56 -9.00 -4.89
C PHE A 18 -10.65 -7.99 -6.03
N ALA A 19 -9.80 -8.13 -7.06
CA ALA A 19 -9.81 -7.25 -8.23
C ALA A 19 -11.17 -7.27 -8.94
N ALA A 20 -11.77 -8.44 -9.15
CA ALA A 20 -13.12 -8.55 -9.73
C ALA A 20 -14.17 -7.79 -8.91
N SER A 21 -14.09 -7.85 -7.58
CA SER A 21 -14.97 -7.09 -6.69
C SER A 21 -14.74 -5.58 -6.80
N MET A 22 -13.49 -5.16 -6.94
CA MET A 22 -13.12 -3.74 -7.13
C MET A 22 -13.57 -3.22 -8.48
N VAL A 23 -13.34 -3.96 -9.58
CA VAL A 23 -13.83 -3.62 -10.94
C VAL A 23 -15.34 -3.44 -10.91
N LYS A 24 -16.07 -4.40 -10.35
CA LYS A 24 -17.53 -4.33 -10.21
C LYS A 24 -17.99 -3.12 -9.39
N GLY A 25 -17.27 -2.81 -8.33
CA GLY A 25 -17.60 -1.72 -7.42
C GLY A 25 -17.29 -0.35 -7.99
N THR A 26 -16.12 -0.18 -8.60
CA THR A 26 -15.60 1.12 -9.05
C THR A 26 -15.96 1.44 -10.51
N GLY A 27 -16.09 0.41 -11.34
CA GLY A 27 -16.14 0.54 -12.79
C GLY A 27 -14.82 0.97 -13.43
N CYS A 28 -13.69 0.77 -12.71
CA CYS A 28 -12.34 0.96 -13.25
C CYS A 28 -11.79 -0.37 -13.74
N GLU A 29 -10.97 -0.34 -14.76
CA GLU A 29 -10.04 -1.43 -15.06
C GLU A 29 -8.99 -1.53 -13.94
N ILE A 30 -8.56 -2.77 -13.61
CA ILE A 30 -7.53 -2.99 -12.60
C ILE A 30 -6.42 -3.86 -13.20
N PHE A 31 -5.21 -3.34 -13.20
CA PHE A 31 -4.00 -4.08 -13.51
C PHE A 31 -3.36 -4.57 -12.21
N LEU A 32 -3.25 -5.88 -12.05
CA LEU A 32 -2.53 -6.50 -10.93
C LEU A 32 -1.08 -6.72 -11.34
N ALA A 33 -0.15 -6.04 -10.69
CA ALA A 33 1.26 -6.20 -10.97
C ALA A 33 1.82 -7.48 -10.33
N ASP A 34 2.55 -8.26 -11.12
CA ASP A 34 3.30 -9.44 -10.67
C ASP A 34 4.77 -9.03 -10.45
N TYR A 35 5.03 -8.51 -9.28
CA TYR A 35 6.35 -8.02 -8.93
C TYR A 35 7.21 -9.13 -8.28
N ARG A 36 8.53 -9.04 -8.43
CA ARG A 36 9.48 -9.98 -7.83
C ARG A 36 9.40 -9.95 -6.30
N LEU A 37 9.50 -11.12 -5.68
CA LEU A 37 9.37 -11.30 -4.24
C LEU A 37 10.74 -11.44 -3.55
N ALA A 38 10.82 -10.98 -2.32
CA ALA A 38 11.91 -11.26 -1.40
C ALA A 38 11.72 -12.68 -0.81
N PRO A 39 12.76 -13.33 -0.26
CA PRO A 39 14.13 -12.84 -0.18
C PRO A 39 14.95 -13.02 -1.47
N GLU A 40 14.43 -13.72 -2.50
CA GLU A 40 15.15 -13.98 -3.76
C GLU A 40 15.48 -12.67 -4.47
N HIS A 41 14.59 -11.70 -4.35
CA HIS A 41 14.73 -10.35 -4.92
C HIS A 41 14.42 -9.31 -3.85
N PRO A 42 15.39 -8.92 -3.03
CA PRO A 42 15.16 -7.91 -1.99
C PRO A 42 14.92 -6.51 -2.58
N HIS A 43 14.56 -5.57 -1.71
CA HIS A 43 14.50 -4.16 -2.07
C HIS A 43 15.79 -3.71 -2.79
N PRO A 44 15.71 -2.95 -3.90
CA PRO A 44 14.53 -2.26 -4.46
C PRO A 44 13.79 -3.00 -5.60
N ALA A 45 13.93 -4.30 -5.77
CA ALA A 45 13.38 -5.04 -6.91
C ALA A 45 11.88 -4.80 -7.12
N GLN A 46 11.10 -4.72 -6.05
CA GLN A 46 9.65 -4.48 -6.08
C GLN A 46 9.31 -3.08 -6.63
N LEU A 47 10.11 -2.09 -6.28
CA LEU A 47 9.96 -0.72 -6.79
C LEU A 47 10.33 -0.65 -8.28
N GLU A 48 11.41 -1.31 -8.70
CA GLU A 48 11.83 -1.39 -10.10
C GLU A 48 10.73 -2.00 -10.97
N ASP A 49 10.13 -3.10 -10.51
CA ASP A 49 9.04 -3.78 -11.22
C ASP A 49 7.77 -2.91 -11.27
N SER A 50 7.45 -2.22 -10.17
CA SER A 50 6.33 -1.27 -10.12
C SER A 50 6.49 -0.13 -11.11
N LEU A 51 7.72 0.41 -11.24
CA LEU A 51 8.07 1.43 -12.22
C LEU A 51 7.98 0.90 -13.65
N ALA A 52 8.47 -0.31 -13.90
CA ALA A 52 8.39 -0.94 -15.22
C ALA A 52 6.93 -1.15 -15.65
N VAL A 53 6.08 -1.63 -14.73
CA VAL A 53 4.63 -1.78 -14.97
C VAL A 53 3.97 -0.44 -15.25
N LEU A 54 4.25 0.59 -14.44
CA LEU A 54 3.68 1.92 -14.64
C LEU A 54 4.11 2.53 -15.99
N SER A 55 5.38 2.40 -16.35
CA SER A 55 5.89 2.87 -17.65
C SER A 55 5.19 2.16 -18.80
N TRP A 56 5.06 0.84 -18.71
CA TRP A 56 4.36 0.05 -19.73
C TRP A 56 2.88 0.45 -19.84
N LEU A 57 2.18 0.66 -18.72
CA LEU A 57 0.79 1.11 -18.72
C LEU A 57 0.64 2.48 -19.39
N ARG A 58 1.56 3.41 -19.15
CA ARG A 58 1.55 4.74 -19.76
C ARG A 58 1.83 4.70 -21.27
N GLU A 59 2.68 3.80 -21.72
CA GLU A 59 3.06 3.68 -23.12
C GLU A 59 2.06 2.84 -23.91
N ARG A 60 1.53 1.77 -23.33
CA ARG A 60 0.80 0.71 -24.04
C ARG A 60 -0.52 0.32 -23.39
N GLY A 61 -0.92 0.91 -22.26
CA GLY A 61 -2.16 0.57 -21.55
C GLY A 61 -3.41 0.66 -22.43
N ALA A 62 -3.46 1.61 -23.36
CA ALA A 62 -4.55 1.75 -24.30
C ALA A 62 -4.74 0.51 -25.20
N GLU A 63 -3.70 -0.28 -25.48
CA GLU A 63 -3.79 -1.51 -26.27
C GLU A 63 -4.64 -2.59 -25.59
N ILE A 64 -4.76 -2.51 -24.26
CA ILE A 64 -5.56 -3.44 -23.45
C ILE A 64 -6.81 -2.78 -22.84
N GLY A 65 -7.17 -1.58 -23.34
CA GLY A 65 -8.38 -0.86 -22.92
C GLY A 65 -8.25 -0.04 -21.64
N MET A 66 -7.02 0.15 -21.11
CA MET A 66 -6.78 1.00 -19.95
C MET A 66 -6.50 2.46 -20.38
N ASP A 67 -6.90 3.41 -19.54
CA ASP A 67 -6.59 4.82 -19.75
C ASP A 67 -5.18 5.12 -19.23
N PRO A 68 -4.18 5.41 -20.11
CA PRO A 68 -2.82 5.70 -19.70
C PRO A 68 -2.64 7.08 -19.06
N GLU A 69 -3.63 7.98 -19.24
CA GLU A 69 -3.57 9.33 -18.72
C GLU A 69 -4.05 9.42 -17.26
N HIS A 70 -4.96 8.52 -16.85
CA HIS A 70 -5.55 8.52 -15.51
C HIS A 70 -5.24 7.21 -14.78
N ILE A 71 -4.20 7.23 -13.93
CA ILE A 71 -3.73 6.05 -13.20
C ILE A 71 -3.75 6.32 -11.69
N ILE A 72 -4.61 5.58 -10.99
CA ILE A 72 -4.62 5.53 -9.52
C ILE A 72 -3.73 4.36 -9.08
N GLY A 73 -2.74 4.62 -8.23
CA GLY A 73 -1.96 3.58 -7.57
C GLY A 73 -2.69 3.08 -6.32
N GLY A 74 -2.70 1.77 -6.13
CA GLY A 74 -3.29 1.20 -4.93
C GLY A 74 -2.58 -0.06 -4.48
N GLY A 75 -2.65 -0.34 -3.18
CA GLY A 75 -2.12 -1.56 -2.62
C GLY A 75 -2.48 -1.74 -1.15
N ASP A 76 -2.40 -2.97 -0.69
CA ASP A 76 -2.64 -3.33 0.70
C ASP A 76 -1.34 -3.80 1.37
N SER A 77 -1.15 -3.46 2.66
CA SER A 77 0.00 -3.91 3.45
C SER A 77 1.34 -3.54 2.78
N ALA A 78 2.19 -4.49 2.43
CA ALA A 78 3.39 -4.30 1.62
C ALA A 78 3.10 -3.57 0.29
N GLY A 79 1.97 -3.86 -0.37
CA GLY A 79 1.54 -3.17 -1.59
C GLY A 79 1.23 -1.69 -1.37
N GLY A 80 0.71 -1.35 -0.19
CA GLY A 80 0.51 0.04 0.21
C GLY A 80 1.84 0.79 0.34
N GLN A 81 2.85 0.15 0.93
CA GLN A 81 4.21 0.70 1.00
C GLN A 81 4.77 0.96 -0.39
N MET A 82 4.72 -0.04 -1.28
CA MET A 82 5.24 0.10 -2.64
C MET A 82 4.53 1.22 -3.42
N THR A 83 3.24 1.41 -3.20
CA THR A 83 2.47 2.52 -3.81
C THR A 83 2.96 3.88 -3.31
N ALA A 84 3.22 4.03 -2.02
CA ALA A 84 3.76 5.26 -1.44
C ALA A 84 5.21 5.51 -1.92
N ALA A 85 6.05 4.48 -1.91
CA ALA A 85 7.42 4.54 -2.41
C ALA A 85 7.49 4.92 -3.89
N LEU A 86 6.63 4.33 -4.73
CA LEU A 86 6.49 4.68 -6.13
C LEU A 86 6.15 6.16 -6.30
N SER A 87 5.23 6.69 -5.49
CA SER A 87 4.83 8.09 -5.56
C SER A 87 5.96 9.04 -5.14
N LEU A 88 6.72 8.70 -4.09
CA LEU A 88 7.94 9.42 -3.70
C LEU A 88 8.97 9.40 -4.83
N TYR A 89 9.24 8.24 -5.41
CA TYR A 89 10.19 8.10 -6.50
C TYR A 89 9.84 8.96 -7.71
N LEU A 90 8.56 8.98 -8.11
CA LEU A 90 8.09 9.79 -9.24
C LEU A 90 8.25 11.29 -8.96
N ARG A 91 7.86 11.73 -7.77
CA ARG A 91 7.99 13.12 -7.32
C ARG A 91 9.44 13.60 -7.39
N ASP A 92 10.35 12.84 -6.76
CA ASP A 92 11.75 13.23 -6.61
C ASP A 92 12.51 13.31 -7.95
N ARG A 93 11.97 12.66 -8.98
CA ARG A 93 12.52 12.68 -10.33
C ARG A 93 11.74 13.56 -11.31
N GLY A 94 10.75 14.31 -10.82
CA GLY A 94 9.92 15.18 -11.66
C GLY A 94 9.15 14.40 -12.74
N MET A 95 8.86 13.11 -12.48
CA MET A 95 8.08 12.28 -13.40
C MET A 95 6.58 12.54 -13.22
N LYS A 96 5.77 12.20 -14.23
CA LYS A 96 4.30 12.32 -14.12
C LYS A 96 3.82 11.55 -12.88
N PRO A 97 3.11 12.19 -11.93
CA PRO A 97 2.61 11.53 -10.73
C PRO A 97 1.47 10.55 -11.06
N LEU A 98 1.11 9.72 -10.09
CA LEU A 98 -0.19 9.05 -10.05
C LEU A 98 -1.28 10.09 -9.78
N ASP A 99 -2.52 9.82 -10.19
CA ASP A 99 -3.65 10.73 -9.91
C ASP A 99 -4.09 10.67 -8.44
N ALA A 100 -3.94 9.50 -7.81
CA ALA A 100 -4.17 9.30 -6.38
C ALA A 100 -3.45 8.06 -5.87
N MET A 101 -3.37 7.94 -4.54
CA MET A 101 -2.92 6.76 -3.81
C MET A 101 -4.05 6.16 -2.98
N VAL A 102 -4.23 4.83 -3.04
CA VAL A 102 -5.16 4.08 -2.18
C VAL A 102 -4.34 3.09 -1.34
N LEU A 103 -4.10 3.45 -0.09
CA LEU A 103 -3.21 2.75 0.82
C LEU A 103 -4.04 1.99 1.86
N ILE A 104 -4.14 0.68 1.71
CA ILE A 104 -4.99 -0.16 2.56
C ILE A 104 -4.12 -0.77 3.66
N TYR A 105 -4.31 -0.37 4.92
CA TYR A 105 -3.48 -0.76 6.09
C TYR A 105 -1.99 -0.89 5.74
N PRO A 106 -1.37 0.16 5.23
CA PRO A 106 -0.04 0.08 4.62
C PRO A 106 1.08 -0.09 5.66
N VAL A 107 2.19 -0.71 5.25
CA VAL A 107 3.47 -0.67 5.96
C VAL A 107 4.20 0.61 5.53
N LEU A 108 4.45 1.57 6.41
CA LEU A 108 5.07 2.83 6.01
C LEU A 108 6.25 3.25 6.90
N GLY A 109 6.34 2.68 8.09
CA GLY A 109 7.35 3.02 9.08
C GLY A 109 8.51 2.03 9.17
N ALA A 110 9.55 2.50 9.84
CA ALA A 110 10.72 1.71 10.22
C ALA A 110 10.80 1.46 11.74
N ASP A 111 10.01 2.19 12.53
CA ASP A 111 9.97 2.04 13.98
C ASP A 111 8.94 0.99 14.40
N LEU A 112 9.44 -0.19 14.76
CA LEU A 112 8.62 -1.31 15.24
C LEU A 112 8.25 -1.20 16.72
N ASN A 113 8.48 -0.05 17.37
CA ASN A 113 8.16 0.22 18.76
C ASN A 113 7.10 1.31 18.93
N THR A 114 6.40 1.69 17.87
CA THR A 114 5.25 2.59 17.99
C THR A 114 4.18 1.99 18.90
N PRO A 115 3.29 2.79 19.49
CA PRO A 115 2.24 2.29 20.38
C PRO A 115 1.39 1.17 19.77
N SER A 116 1.11 1.21 18.46
CA SER A 116 0.35 0.14 17.80
C SER A 116 1.14 -1.16 17.68
N TYR A 117 2.42 -1.12 17.37
CA TYR A 117 3.28 -2.30 17.34
C TYR A 117 3.42 -2.97 18.71
N ILE A 118 3.41 -2.19 19.80
CA ILE A 118 3.45 -2.72 21.16
C ILE A 118 2.09 -3.28 21.58
N ARG A 119 1.02 -2.50 21.41
CA ARG A 119 -0.34 -2.87 21.81
C ARG A 119 -0.87 -4.07 21.04
N ASN A 120 -0.56 -4.16 19.76
CA ASN A 120 -1.04 -5.20 18.84
C ASN A 120 0.07 -6.23 18.49
N ALA A 121 1.07 -6.41 19.36
CA ALA A 121 2.20 -7.28 19.08
C ALA A 121 1.79 -8.73 18.72
N GLU A 122 0.71 -9.21 19.33
CA GLU A 122 0.14 -10.55 19.12
C GLU A 122 -1.25 -10.49 18.45
N ALA A 123 -1.49 -9.48 17.62
CA ALA A 123 -2.77 -9.32 16.95
C ALA A 123 -3.05 -10.47 15.95
N PRO A 124 -4.32 -10.79 15.70
CA PRO A 124 -4.65 -11.78 14.67
C PRO A 124 -4.25 -11.30 13.28
N CYS A 125 -3.89 -12.23 12.42
CA CYS A 125 -3.52 -12.02 11.01
C CYS A 125 -2.17 -11.35 10.77
N LEU A 126 -1.61 -10.62 11.73
CA LEU A 126 -0.28 -10.04 11.65
C LEU A 126 0.25 -9.75 13.06
N THR A 127 1.38 -10.32 13.40
CA THR A 127 2.10 -10.07 14.65
C THR A 127 3.30 -9.14 14.40
N ARG A 128 3.80 -8.53 15.50
CA ARG A 128 5.05 -7.78 15.43
C ARG A 128 6.25 -8.65 15.04
N ALA A 129 6.28 -9.89 15.49
CA ALA A 129 7.35 -10.85 15.14
C ALA A 129 7.36 -11.18 13.65
N GLU A 130 6.18 -11.38 13.05
CA GLU A 130 6.06 -11.55 11.60
C GLU A 130 6.50 -10.31 10.83
N MET A 131 6.16 -9.11 11.32
CA MET A 131 6.65 -7.88 10.69
C MET A 131 8.17 -7.78 10.70
N ILE A 132 8.84 -8.11 11.81
CA ILE A 132 10.31 -8.16 11.87
C ILE A 132 10.85 -9.11 10.79
N PHE A 133 10.27 -10.29 10.66
CA PHE A 133 10.69 -11.29 9.67
C PHE A 133 10.46 -10.81 8.22
N PHE A 134 9.30 -10.22 7.93
CA PHE A 134 9.00 -9.71 6.59
C PHE A 134 9.94 -8.58 6.17
N LEU A 135 10.18 -7.66 7.08
CA LEU A 135 11.04 -6.52 6.82
C LEU A 135 12.51 -6.92 6.68
N ASP A 136 13.00 -7.88 7.49
CA ASP A 136 14.34 -8.44 7.32
C ASP A 136 14.48 -9.13 5.97
N SER A 137 13.51 -9.96 5.58
CA SER A 137 13.48 -10.61 4.27
C SER A 137 13.46 -9.60 3.11
N PHE A 138 12.65 -8.55 3.23
CA PHE A 138 12.55 -7.46 2.24
C PHE A 138 13.87 -6.73 2.03
N MET A 139 14.66 -6.56 3.09
CA MET A 139 15.97 -5.91 3.07
C MET A 139 17.15 -6.86 2.79
N GLY A 140 16.90 -8.13 2.49
CA GLY A 140 17.92 -9.10 2.10
C GLY A 140 18.41 -10.03 3.20
N GLY A 141 17.70 -10.12 4.33
CA GLY A 141 17.90 -11.17 5.33
C GLY A 141 19.21 -11.10 6.11
N GLN A 142 19.69 -9.90 6.44
CA GLN A 142 20.97 -9.72 7.15
C GLN A 142 20.83 -9.56 8.67
N GLY A 143 19.61 -9.73 9.23
CA GLY A 143 19.34 -9.62 10.67
C GLY A 143 19.46 -8.18 11.22
N THR A 144 19.79 -7.21 10.38
CA THR A 144 19.89 -5.80 10.75
C THR A 144 19.14 -4.96 9.74
N VAL A 145 17.94 -4.56 10.10
CA VAL A 145 17.15 -3.63 9.29
C VAL A 145 17.70 -2.22 9.51
N ASN A 146 18.63 -1.79 8.68
CA ASN A 146 19.09 -0.41 8.68
C ASN A 146 18.19 0.42 7.75
N TRP A 147 17.09 0.89 8.29
CA TRP A 147 16.09 1.68 7.57
C TRP A 147 16.56 3.13 7.44
N ILE A 148 17.31 3.40 6.40
CA ILE A 148 17.70 4.76 6.01
C ILE A 148 17.13 5.16 4.66
N ASP A 149 16.47 4.22 3.96
CA ASP A 149 15.90 4.46 2.64
C ASP A 149 14.40 4.78 2.73
N PRO A 150 13.98 6.03 2.42
CA PRO A 150 12.56 6.39 2.36
C PRO A 150 11.75 5.58 1.35
N LEU A 151 12.40 5.00 0.32
CA LEU A 151 11.73 4.13 -0.63
C LEU A 151 11.44 2.73 -0.07
N ALA A 152 12.12 2.34 1.01
CA ALA A 152 11.79 1.13 1.78
C ALA A 152 10.80 1.45 2.93
N ALA A 153 10.90 2.62 3.54
CA ALA A 153 10.05 3.06 4.64
C ALA A 153 9.64 4.54 4.45
N PRO A 154 8.51 4.80 3.80
CA PRO A 154 8.06 6.16 3.42
C PRO A 154 7.95 7.17 4.57
N LEU A 155 7.77 6.73 5.81
CA LEU A 155 7.80 7.60 6.99
C LEU A 155 9.20 8.12 7.35
N LEU A 156 10.27 7.65 6.71
CA LEU A 156 11.61 8.23 6.83
C LEU A 156 11.80 9.50 5.97
N GLU A 157 10.94 9.71 4.97
CA GLU A 157 10.98 10.90 4.13
C GLU A 157 10.55 12.14 4.93
N ASP A 158 11.39 13.16 4.98
CA ASP A 158 11.11 14.38 5.75
C ASP A 158 10.05 15.26 5.09
N ASP A 159 10.07 15.35 3.78
CA ASP A 159 9.15 16.16 2.99
C ASP A 159 8.13 15.29 2.22
N LEU A 160 6.88 15.29 2.66
CA LEU A 160 5.78 14.63 1.97
C LEU A 160 4.96 15.59 1.07
N SER A 161 5.47 16.79 0.80
CA SER A 161 4.78 17.72 -0.09
C SER A 161 4.73 17.21 -1.53
N SER A 162 3.77 17.71 -2.30
CA SER A 162 3.60 17.38 -3.73
C SER A 162 3.34 15.90 -4.04
N LEU A 163 3.02 15.08 -3.04
CA LEU A 163 2.51 13.73 -3.28
C LEU A 163 1.07 13.76 -3.77
N PRO A 164 0.64 12.73 -4.53
CA PRO A 164 -0.75 12.59 -4.97
C PRO A 164 -1.73 12.57 -3.79
N PRO A 165 -3.00 12.95 -4.01
CA PRO A 165 -4.05 12.74 -3.02
C PRO A 165 -4.09 11.29 -2.54
N ALA A 166 -4.31 11.08 -1.23
CA ALA A 166 -4.29 9.75 -0.64
C ALA A 166 -5.60 9.41 0.08
N TYR A 167 -6.06 8.18 -0.11
CA TYR A 167 -7.04 7.55 0.77
C TYR A 167 -6.35 6.42 1.53
N ILE A 168 -6.37 6.50 2.86
CA ILE A 168 -5.62 5.58 3.73
C ILE A 168 -6.61 4.88 4.66
N THR A 169 -6.46 3.56 4.85
CA THR A 169 -7.20 2.85 5.89
C THR A 169 -6.27 2.33 6.97
N ALA A 170 -6.70 2.38 8.23
CA ALA A 170 -5.94 1.89 9.38
C ALA A 170 -6.86 1.06 10.29
N ALA A 171 -6.52 -0.22 10.52
CA ALA A 171 -7.29 -1.13 11.36
C ALA A 171 -6.81 -1.06 12.81
N ALA A 172 -7.73 -0.91 13.78
CA ALA A 172 -7.35 -0.67 15.18
C ALA A 172 -6.61 -1.85 15.85
N HIS A 173 -6.87 -3.08 15.37
CA HIS A 173 -6.23 -4.30 15.87
C HIS A 173 -5.11 -4.77 14.91
N ASP A 174 -4.22 -3.83 14.53
CA ASP A 174 -3.15 -4.05 13.57
C ASP A 174 -1.86 -3.37 14.09
N PRO A 175 -0.70 -4.04 14.10
CA PRO A 175 0.57 -3.38 14.39
C PRO A 175 0.82 -2.15 13.53
N LEU A 176 0.36 -2.14 12.28
CA LEU A 176 0.56 -1.06 11.29
C LEU A 176 -0.38 0.14 11.48
N TYR A 177 -1.24 0.15 12.51
CA TYR A 177 -2.21 1.22 12.69
C TYR A 177 -1.56 2.61 12.70
N ASP A 178 -0.51 2.78 13.48
CA ASP A 178 0.17 4.08 13.62
C ASP A 178 0.90 4.48 12.32
N ASP A 179 1.34 3.55 11.50
CA ASP A 179 1.97 3.83 10.20
C ASP A 179 1.02 4.63 9.29
N GLY A 180 -0.20 4.15 9.12
CA GLY A 180 -1.21 4.83 8.31
C GLY A 180 -1.64 6.17 8.91
N VAL A 181 -1.77 6.26 10.23
CA VAL A 181 -2.15 7.50 10.94
C VAL A 181 -1.06 8.55 10.79
N LEU A 182 0.18 8.21 11.09
CA LEU A 182 1.32 9.14 11.03
C LEU A 182 1.57 9.64 9.60
N PHE A 183 1.47 8.77 8.61
CA PHE A 183 1.64 9.17 7.21
C PHE A 183 0.54 10.15 6.77
N HIS A 184 -0.72 9.88 7.15
CA HIS A 184 -1.82 10.81 6.92
C HIS A 184 -1.55 12.18 7.54
N GLU A 185 -1.21 12.22 8.83
CA GLU A 185 -0.96 13.46 9.57
C GLU A 185 0.19 14.27 8.95
N ARG A 186 1.28 13.61 8.59
CA ARG A 186 2.43 14.26 7.95
C ARG A 186 2.13 14.74 6.53
N LEU A 187 1.38 13.97 5.75
CA LEU A 187 0.96 14.37 4.41
C LEU A 187 0.07 15.62 4.45
N VAL A 188 -0.88 15.68 5.40
CA VAL A 188 -1.74 16.85 5.61
C VAL A 188 -0.91 18.06 6.10
N ALA A 189 0.01 17.85 7.04
CA ALA A 189 0.90 18.91 7.53
C ALA A 189 1.81 19.48 6.42
N ALA A 190 2.18 18.67 5.44
CA ALA A 190 2.92 19.10 4.24
C ALA A 190 2.05 19.78 3.17
N GLY A 191 0.75 20.03 3.45
CA GLY A 191 -0.19 20.67 2.53
C GLY A 191 -0.82 19.73 1.50
N GLY A 192 -0.59 18.41 1.61
CA GLY A 192 -1.19 17.40 0.75
C GLY A 192 -2.65 17.10 1.09
N ARG A 193 -3.37 16.47 0.17
CA ARG A 193 -4.75 16.01 0.40
C ARG A 193 -4.72 14.55 0.84
N SER A 194 -5.25 14.25 2.02
CA SER A 194 -5.34 12.89 2.54
C SER A 194 -6.64 12.68 3.32
N GLU A 195 -7.29 11.56 3.09
CA GLU A 195 -8.40 11.07 3.88
C GLU A 195 -7.97 9.80 4.61
N LEU A 196 -8.18 9.77 5.93
CA LEU A 196 -7.90 8.61 6.76
C LEU A 196 -9.19 7.99 7.28
N ARG A 197 -9.41 6.72 6.95
CA ARG A 197 -10.46 5.92 7.54
C ARG A 197 -9.89 5.00 8.61
N ARG A 198 -10.35 5.18 9.85
CA ARG A 198 -10.04 4.29 10.98
C ARG A 198 -11.10 3.20 11.07
N GLU A 199 -10.66 1.94 11.16
CA GLU A 199 -11.51 0.75 11.26
C GLU A 199 -11.43 0.19 12.70
N PRO A 200 -12.33 0.60 13.61
CA PRO A 200 -12.16 0.34 15.05
C PRO A 200 -12.33 -1.13 15.45
N ALA A 201 -13.02 -1.93 14.65
CA ALA A 201 -13.34 -3.33 14.94
C ALA A 201 -12.56 -4.32 14.06
N LEU A 202 -11.58 -3.85 13.28
CA LEU A 202 -10.90 -4.68 12.29
C LEU A 202 -9.42 -4.90 12.62
N ALA A 203 -8.90 -6.02 12.13
CA ALA A 203 -7.48 -6.39 12.19
C ALA A 203 -6.84 -6.27 10.80
N HIS A 204 -5.53 -6.53 10.73
CA HIS A 204 -4.81 -6.59 9.45
C HIS A 204 -5.48 -7.55 8.45
N SER A 205 -5.34 -7.27 7.17
CA SER A 205 -5.92 -8.11 6.09
C SER A 205 -7.45 -8.27 6.12
N TYR A 206 -8.20 -7.40 6.79
CA TYR A 206 -9.66 -7.48 6.91
C TYR A 206 -10.39 -7.54 5.56
N MET A 207 -9.78 -7.06 4.48
CA MET A 207 -10.36 -7.15 3.13
C MET A 207 -10.69 -8.58 2.71
N ARG A 208 -9.99 -9.58 3.26
CA ARG A 208 -10.26 -11.00 3.00
C ARG A 208 -11.60 -11.46 3.60
N ALA A 209 -12.04 -10.80 4.68
CA ALA A 209 -13.30 -11.10 5.37
C ALA A 209 -14.51 -10.31 4.84
N ARG A 210 -14.36 -9.51 3.78
CA ARG A 210 -15.41 -8.61 3.25
C ARG A 210 -16.75 -9.29 2.91
N HIS A 211 -16.77 -10.60 2.66
CA HIS A 211 -17.99 -11.32 2.33
C HIS A 211 -18.66 -11.99 3.54
N VAL A 212 -18.00 -11.99 4.68
CA VAL A 212 -18.46 -12.67 5.92
C VAL A 212 -18.49 -11.75 7.14
N SER A 213 -17.99 -10.53 7.02
CA SER A 213 -17.94 -9.53 8.09
C SER A 213 -18.54 -8.21 7.59
N GLU A 214 -19.58 -7.76 8.24
CA GLU A 214 -20.24 -6.47 7.91
C GLU A 214 -19.28 -5.28 8.04
N PRO A 215 -18.47 -5.11 9.12
CA PRO A 215 -17.48 -4.04 9.19
C PRO A 215 -16.45 -4.11 8.06
N ALA A 216 -15.97 -5.31 7.68
CA ALA A 216 -15.02 -5.47 6.59
C ALA A 216 -15.64 -5.13 5.21
N MET A 217 -16.92 -5.46 5.01
CA MET A 217 -17.67 -5.05 3.82
C MET A 217 -17.83 -3.53 3.77
N ALA A 218 -18.16 -2.89 4.90
CA ALA A 218 -18.27 -1.43 4.99
C ALA A 218 -16.94 -0.74 4.67
N GLY A 219 -15.81 -1.27 5.15
CA GLY A 219 -14.46 -0.80 4.81
C GLY A 219 -14.17 -0.95 3.31
N PHE A 220 -14.53 -2.09 2.70
CA PHE A 220 -14.40 -2.30 1.27
C PHE A 220 -15.22 -1.30 0.44
N GLN A 221 -16.47 -1.08 0.82
CA GLN A 221 -17.35 -0.12 0.13
C GLN A 221 -16.82 1.32 0.23
N ALA A 222 -16.22 1.70 1.35
CA ALA A 222 -15.61 2.99 1.52
C ALA A 222 -14.38 3.18 0.60
N ILE A 223 -13.54 2.15 0.44
CA ILE A 223 -12.43 2.16 -0.53
C ILE A 223 -12.97 2.32 -1.96
N VAL A 224 -14.01 1.56 -2.34
CA VAL A 224 -14.67 1.69 -3.63
C VAL A 224 -15.16 3.12 -3.88
N GLN A 225 -15.79 3.74 -2.86
CA GLN A 225 -16.28 5.11 -2.97
C GLN A 225 -15.14 6.12 -3.10
N ALA A 226 -14.05 5.95 -2.34
CA ALA A 226 -12.86 6.80 -2.44
C ALA A 226 -12.25 6.77 -3.86
N ILE A 227 -12.12 5.59 -4.47
CA ILE A 227 -11.64 5.48 -5.86
C ILE A 227 -12.56 6.21 -6.84
N LYS A 228 -13.89 6.10 -6.67
CA LYS A 228 -14.84 6.85 -7.50
C LYS A 228 -14.69 8.37 -7.37
N ASN A 229 -14.30 8.87 -6.21
CA ASN A 229 -14.10 10.29 -5.97
C ASN A 229 -12.80 10.82 -6.57
N PHE A 230 -11.88 9.95 -6.98
CA PHE A 230 -10.63 10.30 -7.67
C PHE A 230 -10.74 10.28 -9.21
N LYS A 231 -11.88 9.82 -9.75
CA LYS A 231 -12.17 9.82 -11.20
C LYS A 231 -12.44 11.19 -11.78
#